data_b9e9689483685fbf606f6168b544c053
#
_entry.id   b9e9689483685fbf606f6168b544c053
#
_cell.length_a   1.000
_cell.length_b   1.000
_cell.length_c   1.000
_cell.angle_alpha   90.00
_cell.angle_beta   90.00
_cell.angle_gamma   90.00
#
_symmetry.space_group_name_H-M   'P 1'
#
loop_
_entity.id
_entity.type
_entity.pdbx_description
1 polymer ?
#
loop_
_entity_poly.entity_id
_entity_poly.type
_entity_poly.pdbx_seq_one_letter_code
_entity_poly.pdbx_strand_id
1 'polypeptide(L)'
;SNIPNRKQVTSKDSYFSSVKFELTSVYTPSGDQPTAIRELTDGVERGDKYQTLLGVTGSGKTFTMANVIANTERPTLVLSHNKTLAAQLYQEFKQFFPNNAVEYFVSYYDYYQPEAYIPSTGTYIEKDLAINEEIEKLRLSTTSSLLSGRRDVLVVASVSCLYGAGNPEAFGQQVISVQKGQKIGRQKLLHQFVGALYSRTTAEFKRGNFRVKGDTVDLFPAYGDTYYRIELWDDEIDKIDAIDGETHQKVESMDAIQVYPANLFVTTPQQLQAAIRQIQDDLVKQVDFFLETGRPLEAKRLEERTNFDLEMIRELGYCSGIENYSRYLDGREPGTRPFCLLDYFPKDFLLVVDESHVTLPQVRAMYGGDRSRKVNLVEYGFRLPAAMDNRPLRFDEFETLQNQVLYVSATPADYELERSGGVVVEQIIRPTGLLDPIIEVRPSKNQVDDLMEEIQKRVELDERVLVTTLTKRMAEELTKFLTRYGVRCRYIHSDVETMERIAIMDDLREGRFDVLIGVNLLREGLDFPQVSLVAILDADKEGFLRSERALVQTVGRAARNVNGKAIFYADRITNSMQRTL
;
A
#
# COMPACT_ATOMS: atom_id res chain seq x y z
N SER A 1 9.21 -50.64 -8.29
CA SER A 1 8.30 -49.75 -9.01
C SER A 1 7.49 -48.93 -8.05
N ASN A 2 8.01 -47.77 -7.68
CA ASN A 2 7.30 -46.78 -6.85
C ASN A 2 6.76 -45.68 -7.79
N ILE A 3 5.44 -45.68 -7.95
CA ILE A 3 4.72 -44.63 -8.62
C ILE A 3 4.51 -43.54 -7.55
N PRO A 4 4.94 -42.28 -7.76
CA PRO A 4 4.65 -41.23 -6.81
C PRO A 4 3.16 -40.87 -6.86
N ASN A 5 2.52 -40.82 -5.71
CA ASN A 5 1.15 -40.38 -5.52
C ASN A 5 0.96 -39.00 -6.16
N ARG A 6 0.19 -38.95 -7.24
CA ARG A 6 -0.39 -37.68 -7.72
C ARG A 6 -1.30 -37.15 -6.61
N LYS A 7 -0.90 -36.05 -5.98
CA LYS A 7 -1.83 -35.25 -5.18
C LYS A 7 -3.01 -34.93 -6.10
N GLN A 8 -4.17 -35.38 -5.74
CA GLN A 8 -5.42 -34.98 -6.37
C GLN A 8 -5.54 -33.46 -6.17
N VAL A 9 -5.41 -32.72 -7.26
CA VAL A 9 -5.75 -31.30 -7.33
C VAL A 9 -7.23 -31.23 -6.99
N THR A 10 -7.57 -30.59 -5.89
CA THR A 10 -8.96 -30.43 -5.49
C THR A 10 -9.68 -29.58 -6.53
N SER A 11 -10.95 -29.85 -6.77
CA SER A 11 -11.76 -29.17 -7.81
C SER A 11 -11.83 -27.64 -7.62
N LYS A 12 -11.53 -27.12 -6.43
CA LYS A 12 -11.46 -25.69 -6.13
C LYS A 12 -10.17 -25.03 -6.65
N ASP A 13 -9.03 -25.70 -6.54
CA ASP A 13 -7.76 -25.16 -7.03
C ASP A 13 -7.80 -25.01 -8.56
N SER A 14 -8.47 -25.94 -9.26
CA SER A 14 -8.67 -25.83 -10.70
C SER A 14 -9.65 -24.72 -11.10
N TYR A 15 -10.67 -24.45 -10.27
CA TYR A 15 -11.64 -23.37 -10.53
C TYR A 15 -10.98 -21.98 -10.41
N PHE A 16 -10.27 -21.72 -9.30
CA PHE A 16 -9.60 -20.43 -9.11
C PHE A 16 -8.46 -20.20 -10.09
N SER A 17 -7.73 -21.23 -10.49
CA SER A 17 -6.67 -21.09 -11.49
C SER A 17 -7.20 -20.79 -12.90
N SER A 18 -8.49 -21.06 -13.18
CA SER A 18 -9.15 -20.77 -14.46
C SER A 18 -9.87 -19.43 -14.51
N VAL A 19 -10.05 -18.75 -13.38
CA VAL A 19 -10.71 -17.44 -13.34
C VAL A 19 -9.81 -16.39 -13.99
N LYS A 20 -10.37 -15.67 -14.96
CA LYS A 20 -9.67 -14.64 -15.73
C LYS A 20 -10.05 -13.25 -15.27
N PHE A 21 -9.17 -12.29 -15.55
CA PHE A 21 -9.50 -10.89 -15.41
C PHE A 21 -10.61 -10.52 -16.40
N GLU A 22 -11.66 -9.91 -15.89
CA GLU A 22 -12.81 -9.46 -16.67
C GLU A 22 -12.92 -7.95 -16.55
N LEU A 23 -12.46 -7.26 -17.60
CA LEU A 23 -12.47 -5.80 -17.64
C LEU A 23 -13.87 -5.28 -17.95
N THR A 24 -14.40 -4.49 -17.03
CA THR A 24 -15.69 -3.80 -17.18
C THR A 24 -15.44 -2.29 -17.29
N SER A 25 -15.85 -1.67 -18.38
CA SER A 25 -15.68 -0.24 -18.56
C SER A 25 -16.77 0.33 -19.48
N VAL A 26 -17.18 1.56 -19.17
CA VAL A 26 -18.02 2.37 -20.09
C VAL A 26 -17.18 3.03 -21.18
N TYR A 27 -15.86 2.97 -21.05
CA TYR A 27 -14.92 3.56 -22.00
C TYR A 27 -14.38 2.48 -22.94
N THR A 28 -14.13 2.89 -24.19
CA THR A 28 -13.36 2.09 -25.14
C THR A 28 -11.99 2.78 -25.34
N PRO A 29 -10.93 2.00 -25.63
CA PRO A 29 -9.62 2.61 -25.89
C PRO A 29 -9.68 3.63 -27.03
N SER A 30 -9.11 4.81 -26.81
CA SER A 30 -9.10 5.91 -27.78
C SER A 30 -7.77 6.67 -27.76
N GLY A 31 -7.54 7.52 -28.75
CA GLY A 31 -6.27 8.25 -28.88
C GLY A 31 -5.09 7.32 -29.06
N ASP A 32 -4.05 7.48 -28.25
CA ASP A 32 -2.86 6.63 -28.27
C ASP A 32 -3.04 5.31 -27.50
N GLN A 33 -4.16 5.12 -26.79
CA GLN A 33 -4.38 3.95 -25.96
C GLN A 33 -4.34 2.62 -26.72
N PRO A 34 -5.01 2.45 -27.87
CA PRO A 34 -4.97 1.15 -28.58
C PRO A 34 -3.55 0.71 -28.93
N THR A 35 -2.72 1.64 -29.40
CA THR A 35 -1.31 1.36 -29.74
C THR A 35 -0.50 1.07 -28.48
N ALA A 36 -0.66 1.87 -27.42
CA ALA A 36 0.05 1.67 -26.17
C ALA A 36 -0.31 0.32 -25.53
N ILE A 37 -1.59 -0.03 -25.48
CA ILE A 37 -2.06 -1.32 -24.96
C ILE A 37 -1.44 -2.48 -25.75
N ARG A 38 -1.47 -2.43 -27.06
CA ARG A 38 -0.91 -3.45 -27.91
C ARG A 38 0.60 -3.62 -27.71
N GLU A 39 1.35 -2.52 -27.74
CA GLU A 39 2.80 -2.56 -27.56
C GLU A 39 3.22 -3.08 -26.20
N LEU A 40 2.56 -2.66 -25.13
CA LEU A 40 2.83 -3.14 -23.77
C LEU A 40 2.43 -4.60 -23.59
N THR A 41 1.29 -5.00 -24.11
CA THR A 41 0.83 -6.41 -24.08
C THR A 41 1.81 -7.31 -24.82
N ASP A 42 2.21 -6.92 -26.03
CA ASP A 42 3.19 -7.68 -26.82
C ASP A 42 4.54 -7.77 -26.13
N GLY A 43 4.97 -6.72 -25.46
CA GLY A 43 6.20 -6.70 -24.66
C GLY A 43 6.16 -7.69 -23.51
N VAL A 44 5.06 -7.77 -22.78
CA VAL A 44 4.87 -8.75 -21.69
C VAL A 44 4.88 -10.18 -22.26
N GLU A 45 4.11 -10.42 -23.32
CA GLU A 45 4.04 -11.74 -23.96
C GLU A 45 5.38 -12.20 -24.55
N ARG A 46 6.17 -11.27 -25.06
CA ARG A 46 7.51 -11.51 -25.60
C ARG A 46 8.55 -11.81 -24.51
N GLY A 47 8.23 -11.48 -23.25
CA GLY A 47 9.11 -11.68 -22.10
C GLY A 47 10.05 -10.50 -21.83
N ASP A 48 9.76 -9.32 -22.35
CA ASP A 48 10.54 -8.12 -22.05
C ASP A 48 10.53 -7.85 -20.54
N LYS A 49 11.71 -7.78 -19.95
CA LYS A 49 11.82 -7.61 -18.50
C LYS A 49 11.41 -6.22 -18.04
N TYR A 50 11.75 -5.20 -18.80
CA TYR A 50 11.47 -3.80 -18.47
C TYR A 50 10.82 -3.08 -19.63
N GLN A 51 9.73 -2.37 -19.33
CA GLN A 51 9.05 -1.49 -20.26
C GLN A 51 8.73 -0.17 -19.56
N THR A 52 8.67 0.90 -20.33
CA THR A 52 8.29 2.24 -19.82
C THR A 52 7.12 2.78 -20.63
N LEU A 53 6.04 3.12 -19.94
CA LEU A 53 4.92 3.89 -20.50
C LEU A 53 5.12 5.36 -20.17
N LEU A 54 5.37 6.15 -21.21
CA LEU A 54 5.42 7.60 -21.12
C LEU A 54 4.03 8.15 -21.42
N GLY A 55 3.36 8.67 -20.40
CA GLY A 55 2.01 9.19 -20.56
C GLY A 55 1.78 10.40 -19.70
N VAL A 56 1.18 11.44 -20.28
CA VAL A 56 0.80 12.65 -19.54
C VAL A 56 -0.39 12.36 -18.61
N THR A 57 -0.50 13.13 -17.54
CA THR A 57 -1.62 13.05 -16.61
C THR A 57 -2.94 13.31 -17.36
N GLY A 58 -3.94 12.50 -17.09
CA GLY A 58 -5.23 12.58 -17.79
C GLY A 58 -5.26 11.90 -19.17
N SER A 59 -4.19 11.23 -19.58
CA SER A 59 -4.15 10.45 -20.83
C SER A 59 -4.85 9.09 -20.71
N GLY A 60 -5.33 8.73 -19.53
CA GLY A 60 -5.98 7.45 -19.27
C GLY A 60 -4.98 6.32 -18.98
N LYS A 61 -3.87 6.62 -18.35
CA LYS A 61 -2.83 5.61 -18.00
C LYS A 61 -3.38 4.44 -17.20
N THR A 62 -4.28 4.70 -16.24
CA THR A 62 -4.90 3.65 -15.42
C THR A 62 -5.72 2.70 -16.28
N PHE A 63 -6.49 3.22 -17.22
CA PHE A 63 -7.27 2.40 -18.15
C PHE A 63 -6.35 1.59 -19.07
N THR A 64 -5.25 2.16 -19.53
CA THR A 64 -4.23 1.45 -20.30
C THR A 64 -3.63 0.29 -19.50
N MET A 65 -3.24 0.54 -18.24
CA MET A 65 -2.75 -0.50 -17.35
C MET A 65 -3.78 -1.61 -17.16
N ALA A 66 -5.05 -1.27 -16.93
CA ALA A 66 -6.13 -2.25 -16.75
C ALA A 66 -6.27 -3.16 -17.97
N ASN A 67 -6.21 -2.59 -19.18
CA ASN A 67 -6.26 -3.38 -20.43
C ASN A 67 -5.06 -4.32 -20.57
N VAL A 68 -3.86 -3.87 -20.25
CA VAL A 68 -2.65 -4.71 -20.29
C VAL A 68 -2.76 -5.86 -19.29
N ILE A 69 -3.24 -5.60 -18.08
CA ILE A 69 -3.46 -6.62 -17.05
C ILE A 69 -4.48 -7.66 -17.53
N ALA A 70 -5.62 -7.22 -18.09
CA ALA A 70 -6.64 -8.12 -18.61
C ALA A 70 -6.12 -8.97 -19.76
N ASN A 71 -5.32 -8.39 -20.65
CA ASN A 71 -4.79 -9.10 -21.82
C ASN A 71 -3.71 -10.12 -21.46
N THR A 72 -2.92 -9.87 -20.43
CA THR A 72 -1.77 -10.72 -20.07
C THR A 72 -2.09 -11.77 -19.01
N GLU A 73 -3.20 -11.62 -18.29
CA GLU A 73 -3.70 -12.60 -17.32
C GLU A 73 -2.70 -12.94 -16.20
N ARG A 74 -1.88 -12.00 -15.80
CA ARG A 74 -0.87 -12.24 -14.76
C ARG A 74 -1.29 -11.63 -13.43
N PRO A 75 -1.03 -12.31 -12.30
CA PRO A 75 -1.09 -11.67 -11.01
C PRO A 75 -0.23 -10.42 -11.04
N THR A 76 -0.76 -9.30 -10.60
CA THR A 76 -0.15 -7.99 -10.78
C THR A 76 -0.04 -7.24 -9.47
N LEU A 77 1.12 -6.62 -9.25
CA LEU A 77 1.33 -5.65 -8.17
C LEU A 77 1.50 -4.26 -8.79
N VAL A 78 0.65 -3.34 -8.38
CA VAL A 78 0.76 -1.92 -8.74
C VAL A 78 1.33 -1.18 -7.54
N LEU A 79 2.54 -0.68 -7.68
CA LEU A 79 3.27 0.00 -6.61
C LEU A 79 3.16 1.51 -6.76
N SER A 80 2.67 2.18 -5.73
CA SER A 80 2.52 3.62 -5.65
C SER A 80 3.39 4.19 -4.53
N HIS A 81 3.79 5.45 -4.67
CA HIS A 81 4.68 6.09 -3.70
C HIS A 81 4.00 6.59 -2.42
N ASN A 82 2.67 6.73 -2.40
CA ASN A 82 1.94 7.13 -1.19
C ASN A 82 0.56 6.46 -1.07
N LYS A 83 0.00 6.52 0.13
CA LYS A 83 -1.28 5.89 0.46
C LYS A 83 -2.47 6.50 -0.30
N THR A 84 -2.48 7.82 -0.48
CA THR A 84 -3.61 8.51 -1.13
C THR A 84 -3.72 8.13 -2.58
N LEU A 85 -2.59 8.13 -3.30
CA LEU A 85 -2.56 7.69 -4.70
C LEU A 85 -2.88 6.21 -4.82
N ALA A 86 -2.36 5.38 -3.92
CA ALA A 86 -2.68 3.95 -3.88
C ALA A 86 -4.19 3.72 -3.67
N ALA A 87 -4.82 4.46 -2.77
CA ALA A 87 -6.26 4.37 -2.53
C ALA A 87 -7.09 4.74 -3.77
N GLN A 88 -6.68 5.78 -4.49
CA GLN A 88 -7.33 6.18 -5.73
C GLN A 88 -7.21 5.11 -6.81
N LEU A 89 -6.01 4.57 -7.02
CA LEU A 89 -5.78 3.48 -7.96
C LEU A 89 -6.60 2.24 -7.59
N TYR A 90 -6.65 1.91 -6.31
CA TYR A 90 -7.46 0.79 -5.82
C TYR A 90 -8.94 0.95 -6.18
N GLN A 91 -9.51 2.13 -5.96
CA GLN A 91 -10.91 2.41 -6.32
C GLN A 91 -11.14 2.29 -7.83
N GLU A 92 -10.25 2.84 -8.64
CA GLU A 92 -10.34 2.77 -10.11
C GLU A 92 -10.25 1.32 -10.59
N PHE A 93 -9.29 0.53 -10.10
CA PHE A 93 -9.16 -0.86 -10.48
C PHE A 93 -10.32 -1.73 -10.02
N LYS A 94 -10.91 -1.45 -8.86
CA LYS A 94 -12.13 -2.14 -8.42
C LYS A 94 -13.30 -1.92 -9.36
N GLN A 95 -13.43 -0.72 -9.92
CA GLN A 95 -14.46 -0.41 -10.92
C GLN A 95 -14.19 -1.14 -12.23
N PHE A 96 -12.93 -1.26 -12.65
CA PHE A 96 -12.57 -1.98 -13.86
C PHE A 96 -12.68 -3.50 -13.70
N PHE A 97 -12.43 -4.04 -12.52
CA PHE A 97 -12.43 -5.47 -12.24
C PHE A 97 -13.36 -5.83 -11.07
N PRO A 98 -14.68 -5.61 -11.20
CA PRO A 98 -15.61 -5.81 -10.07
C PRO A 98 -15.74 -7.28 -9.65
N ASN A 99 -15.41 -8.23 -10.53
CA ASN A 99 -15.53 -9.67 -10.29
C ASN A 99 -14.20 -10.37 -9.99
N ASN A 100 -13.11 -9.62 -9.91
CA ASN A 100 -11.79 -10.16 -9.65
C ASN A 100 -11.27 -9.74 -8.27
N ALA A 101 -10.19 -10.38 -7.83
CA ALA A 101 -9.56 -10.09 -6.56
C ALA A 101 -8.68 -8.83 -6.67
N VAL A 102 -9.28 -7.67 -6.53
CA VAL A 102 -8.57 -6.39 -6.41
C VAL A 102 -8.34 -6.12 -4.94
N GLU A 103 -7.07 -6.06 -4.54
CA GLU A 103 -6.64 -5.99 -3.16
C GLU A 103 -5.86 -4.70 -2.89
N TYR A 104 -5.80 -4.32 -1.61
CA TYR A 104 -5.17 -3.08 -1.16
C TYR A 104 -4.20 -3.38 -0.03
N PHE A 105 -2.93 -3.01 -0.20
CA PHE A 105 -1.89 -3.32 0.77
C PHE A 105 -1.02 -2.10 1.05
N VAL A 106 -1.36 -1.37 2.10
CA VAL A 106 -0.61 -0.20 2.57
C VAL A 106 -0.29 -0.37 4.06
N SER A 107 0.46 0.56 4.64
CA SER A 107 0.68 0.56 6.08
C SER A 107 -0.65 0.65 6.83
N TYR A 108 -0.89 -0.24 7.79
CA TYR A 108 -2.12 -0.25 8.58
C TYR A 108 -2.08 0.73 9.77
N TYR A 109 -1.05 1.56 9.85
CA TYR A 109 -0.97 2.64 10.84
C TYR A 109 -1.50 3.94 10.22
N ASP A 110 -2.47 4.58 10.87
CA ASP A 110 -2.89 5.94 10.51
C ASP A 110 -1.85 6.96 10.91
N TYR A 111 -1.20 6.71 12.05
CA TYR A 111 -0.06 7.46 12.53
C TYR A 111 1.07 6.49 12.86
N TYR A 112 2.29 6.82 12.47
CA TYR A 112 3.46 6.00 12.77
C TYR A 112 4.66 6.85 13.12
N GLN A 113 5.13 6.73 14.38
CA GLN A 113 6.39 7.26 14.84
C GLN A 113 7.32 6.09 15.13
N PRO A 114 8.40 5.92 14.35
CA PRO A 114 9.33 4.81 14.57
C PRO A 114 10.12 5.01 15.86
N GLU A 115 10.48 3.89 16.49
CA GLU A 115 11.41 3.88 17.61
C GLU A 115 12.78 4.42 17.19
N ALA A 116 13.34 5.32 17.97
CA ALA A 116 14.63 5.93 17.67
C ALA A 116 15.37 6.35 18.93
N TYR A 117 16.70 6.46 18.84
CA TYR A 117 17.53 7.08 19.85
C TYR A 117 18.41 8.15 19.23
N ILE A 118 18.41 9.35 19.82
CA ILE A 118 19.21 10.50 19.36
C ILE A 118 20.37 10.70 20.34
N PRO A 119 21.60 10.24 20.00
CA PRO A 119 22.74 10.28 20.92
C PRO A 119 23.13 11.68 21.34
N SER A 120 23.02 12.69 20.47
CA SER A 120 23.41 14.07 20.74
C SER A 120 22.61 14.72 21.87
N THR A 121 21.35 14.33 22.04
CA THR A 121 20.45 14.84 23.08
C THR A 121 20.16 13.83 24.18
N GLY A 122 20.59 12.56 24.01
CA GLY A 122 20.24 11.48 24.91
C GLY A 122 18.75 11.13 24.93
N THR A 123 18.03 11.45 23.87
CA THR A 123 16.57 11.29 23.79
C THR A 123 16.20 9.95 23.16
N TYR A 124 15.43 9.14 23.91
CA TYR A 124 14.78 7.95 23.38
C TYR A 124 13.35 8.28 22.95
N ILE A 125 13.00 7.89 21.73
CA ILE A 125 11.67 8.07 21.15
C ILE A 125 11.01 6.70 21.10
N GLU A 126 9.92 6.52 21.86
CA GLU A 126 9.13 5.29 21.78
C GLU A 126 8.39 5.21 20.45
N LYS A 127 8.20 3.97 20.00
CA LYS A 127 7.32 3.69 18.86
C LYS A 127 5.90 4.11 19.24
N ASP A 128 5.32 4.98 18.44
CA ASP A 128 3.94 5.41 18.59
C ASP A 128 3.18 5.18 17.28
N LEU A 129 1.99 4.64 17.38
CA LEU A 129 1.21 4.26 16.22
C LEU A 129 -0.29 4.21 16.54
N ALA A 130 -1.10 4.49 15.53
CA ALA A 130 -2.54 4.29 15.54
C ALA A 130 -2.91 3.30 14.42
N ILE A 131 -3.47 2.16 14.80
CA ILE A 131 -3.81 1.09 13.86
C ILE A 131 -5.17 1.37 13.22
N ASN A 132 -5.25 1.24 11.90
CA ASN A 132 -6.49 1.27 11.14
C ASN A 132 -6.97 -0.17 10.91
N GLU A 133 -8.05 -0.56 11.57
CA GLU A 133 -8.59 -1.93 11.51
C GLU A 133 -9.08 -2.32 10.11
N GLU A 134 -9.62 -1.37 9.37
CA GLU A 134 -10.08 -1.62 8.00
C GLU A 134 -8.91 -1.93 7.06
N ILE A 135 -7.80 -1.18 7.19
CA ILE A 135 -6.58 -1.45 6.40
C ILE A 135 -5.96 -2.78 6.82
N GLU A 136 -5.97 -3.12 8.10
CA GLU A 136 -5.49 -4.43 8.58
C GLU A 136 -6.28 -5.58 7.95
N LYS A 137 -7.60 -5.47 7.89
CA LYS A 137 -8.47 -6.42 7.17
C LYS A 137 -8.06 -6.55 5.71
N LEU A 138 -7.84 -5.45 5.01
CA LEU A 138 -7.47 -5.44 3.59
C LEU A 138 -6.10 -6.05 3.35
N ARG A 139 -5.15 -5.87 4.26
CA ARG A 139 -3.83 -6.52 4.19
C ARG A 139 -3.95 -8.05 4.29
N LEU A 140 -4.73 -8.54 5.23
CA LEU A 140 -4.98 -9.98 5.41
C LEU A 140 -5.75 -10.56 4.23
N SER A 141 -6.69 -9.82 3.67
CA SER A 141 -7.39 -10.20 2.43
C SER A 141 -6.41 -10.37 1.27
N THR A 142 -5.44 -9.47 1.14
CA THR A 142 -4.41 -9.52 0.10
C THR A 142 -3.58 -10.80 0.19
N THR A 143 -3.01 -11.09 1.35
CA THR A 143 -2.18 -12.29 1.53
C THR A 143 -2.97 -13.57 1.35
N SER A 144 -4.20 -13.59 1.81
CA SER A 144 -5.10 -14.74 1.65
C SER A 144 -5.42 -15.00 0.17
N SER A 145 -5.75 -13.94 -0.61
CA SER A 145 -6.00 -14.06 -2.05
C SER A 145 -4.77 -14.56 -2.80
N LEU A 146 -3.59 -14.04 -2.50
CA LEU A 146 -2.34 -14.45 -3.14
C LEU A 146 -1.99 -15.93 -2.88
N LEU A 147 -2.29 -16.43 -1.68
CA LEU A 147 -2.00 -17.82 -1.30
C LEU A 147 -3.14 -18.79 -1.63
N SER A 148 -4.27 -18.32 -2.12
CA SER A 148 -5.44 -19.15 -2.45
C SER A 148 -5.29 -19.95 -3.75
N GLY A 149 -4.27 -19.68 -4.53
CA GLY A 149 -4.10 -20.26 -5.87
C GLY A 149 -4.76 -19.47 -7.00
N ARG A 150 -5.47 -18.37 -6.67
CA ARG A 150 -6.06 -17.46 -7.68
C ARG A 150 -4.96 -16.79 -8.49
N ARG A 151 -5.21 -16.62 -9.79
CA ARG A 151 -4.32 -15.86 -10.67
C ARG A 151 -4.89 -14.50 -11.06
N ASP A 152 -6.17 -14.27 -10.84
CA ASP A 152 -6.87 -13.02 -11.12
C ASP A 152 -6.74 -12.02 -9.95
N VAL A 153 -5.52 -11.88 -9.42
CA VAL A 153 -5.22 -11.01 -8.27
C VAL A 153 -4.47 -9.78 -8.74
N LEU A 154 -5.03 -8.61 -8.42
CA LEU A 154 -4.40 -7.33 -8.64
C LEU A 154 -4.27 -6.62 -7.31
N VAL A 155 -3.03 -6.40 -6.85
CA VAL A 155 -2.76 -5.73 -5.59
C VAL A 155 -2.28 -4.32 -5.85
N VAL A 156 -2.92 -3.34 -5.24
CA VAL A 156 -2.43 -1.96 -5.20
C VAL A 156 -1.78 -1.73 -3.85
N ALA A 157 -0.51 -1.37 -3.86
CA ALA A 157 0.29 -1.21 -2.64
C ALA A 157 1.08 0.10 -2.65
N SER A 158 1.36 0.59 -1.45
CA SER A 158 2.36 1.64 -1.26
C SER A 158 3.76 1.01 -1.07
N VAL A 159 4.80 1.83 -1.09
CA VAL A 159 6.18 1.36 -0.88
C VAL A 159 6.39 0.67 0.48
N SER A 160 5.47 0.84 1.42
CA SER A 160 5.48 0.12 2.70
C SER A 160 5.41 -1.40 2.54
N CYS A 161 4.97 -1.91 1.39
CA CYS A 161 4.94 -3.35 1.10
C CYS A 161 6.34 -3.99 1.02
N LEU A 162 7.38 -3.19 0.97
CA LEU A 162 8.77 -3.64 0.94
C LEU A 162 9.36 -3.86 2.34
N TYR A 163 8.61 -3.52 3.40
CA TYR A 163 8.91 -3.91 4.77
C TYR A 163 8.41 -5.32 5.06
N GLY A 164 8.82 -5.87 6.20
CA GLY A 164 8.45 -7.23 6.60
C GLY A 164 6.95 -7.47 6.65
N ALA A 165 6.51 -8.57 6.04
CA ALA A 165 5.10 -8.96 5.96
C ALA A 165 4.81 -10.35 6.54
N GLY A 166 5.77 -10.97 7.20
CA GLY A 166 5.67 -12.33 7.69
C GLY A 166 6.03 -13.38 6.63
N ASN A 167 6.29 -14.60 7.10
CA ASN A 167 6.69 -15.72 6.24
C ASN A 167 5.48 -16.31 5.50
N PRO A 168 5.44 -16.28 4.15
CA PRO A 168 4.31 -16.82 3.39
C PRO A 168 4.12 -18.33 3.59
N GLU A 169 5.20 -19.10 3.78
CA GLU A 169 5.11 -20.53 4.04
C GLU A 169 4.46 -20.81 5.39
N ALA A 170 4.87 -20.12 6.44
CA ALA A 170 4.28 -20.25 7.78
C ALA A 170 2.80 -19.84 7.78
N PHE A 171 2.46 -18.76 7.07
CA PHE A 171 1.07 -18.32 6.90
C PHE A 171 0.24 -19.39 6.20
N GLY A 172 0.75 -19.95 5.12
CA GLY A 172 0.07 -20.99 4.36
C GLY A 172 -0.10 -22.30 5.14
N GLN A 173 0.85 -22.67 6.00
CA GLN A 173 0.78 -23.88 6.82
C GLN A 173 -0.29 -23.80 7.93
N GLN A 174 -0.66 -22.60 8.35
CA GLN A 174 -1.68 -22.39 9.39
C GLN A 174 -3.09 -22.20 8.83
N VAL A 175 -3.29 -22.37 7.52
CA VAL A 175 -4.61 -22.34 6.89
C VAL A 175 -5.41 -23.57 7.34
N ILE A 176 -6.65 -23.33 7.77
CA ILE A 176 -7.56 -24.36 8.27
C ILE A 176 -8.60 -24.67 7.20
N SER A 177 -8.67 -25.93 6.78
CA SER A 177 -9.71 -26.41 5.87
C SER A 177 -10.85 -27.02 6.68
N VAL A 178 -12.05 -26.50 6.50
CA VAL A 178 -13.27 -27.00 7.12
C VAL A 178 -14.24 -27.42 6.04
N GLN A 179 -14.71 -28.66 6.09
CA GLN A 179 -15.57 -29.24 5.06
C GLN A 179 -16.78 -29.90 5.70
N LYS A 180 -17.95 -29.73 5.06
CA LYS A 180 -19.18 -30.44 5.44
C LYS A 180 -18.97 -31.96 5.38
N GLY A 181 -19.37 -32.65 6.44
CA GLY A 181 -19.16 -34.10 6.57
C GLY A 181 -17.80 -34.49 7.16
N GLN A 182 -16.92 -33.53 7.43
CA GLN A 182 -15.63 -33.76 8.05
C GLN A 182 -15.81 -34.23 9.50
N LYS A 183 -15.09 -35.30 9.86
CA LYS A 183 -15.04 -35.78 11.25
C LYS A 183 -13.94 -35.06 12.00
N ILE A 184 -14.32 -34.11 12.80
CA ILE A 184 -13.42 -33.34 13.66
C ILE A 184 -14.14 -32.95 14.94
N GLY A 185 -13.55 -33.28 16.08
CA GLY A 185 -14.10 -32.89 17.37
C GLY A 185 -14.08 -31.38 17.57
N ARG A 186 -15.08 -30.84 18.24
CA ARG A 186 -15.18 -29.42 18.55
C ARG A 186 -13.89 -28.86 19.15
N GLN A 187 -13.31 -29.53 20.12
CA GLN A 187 -12.10 -29.09 20.81
C GLN A 187 -10.90 -28.99 19.85
N LYS A 188 -10.74 -29.93 18.94
CA LYS A 188 -9.68 -29.90 17.93
C LYS A 188 -9.88 -28.73 16.97
N LEU A 189 -11.10 -28.46 16.53
CA LEU A 189 -11.44 -27.34 15.67
C LEU A 189 -11.11 -26.01 16.35
N LEU A 190 -11.52 -25.83 17.62
CA LEU A 190 -11.22 -24.63 18.39
C LEU A 190 -9.72 -24.45 18.62
N HIS A 191 -8.99 -25.53 18.83
CA HIS A 191 -7.54 -25.50 18.99
C HIS A 191 -6.85 -25.04 17.70
N GLN A 192 -7.33 -25.48 16.54
CA GLN A 192 -6.83 -25.00 15.25
C GLN A 192 -7.08 -23.49 15.07
N PHE A 193 -8.24 -22.99 15.49
CA PHE A 193 -8.54 -21.55 15.42
C PHE A 193 -7.58 -20.73 16.30
N VAL A 194 -7.29 -21.18 17.49
CA VAL A 194 -6.29 -20.53 18.36
C VAL A 194 -4.90 -20.56 17.73
N GLY A 195 -4.52 -21.68 17.11
CA GLY A 195 -3.25 -21.81 16.38
C GLY A 195 -3.14 -20.87 15.20
N ALA A 196 -4.26 -20.50 14.56
CA ALA A 196 -4.33 -19.52 13.50
C ALA A 196 -4.53 -18.08 14.03
N LEU A 197 -4.32 -17.86 15.33
CA LEU A 197 -4.35 -16.58 16.04
C LEU A 197 -5.74 -15.95 16.19
N TYR A 198 -6.79 -16.75 16.11
CA TYR A 198 -8.14 -16.32 16.46
C TYR A 198 -8.37 -16.40 17.97
N SER A 199 -9.11 -15.45 18.51
CA SER A 199 -9.38 -15.34 19.95
C SER A 199 -10.83 -15.69 20.25
N ARG A 200 -11.05 -16.53 21.29
CA ARG A 200 -12.39 -16.83 21.78
C ARG A 200 -12.96 -15.62 22.50
N THR A 201 -14.20 -15.27 22.22
CA THR A 201 -14.91 -14.19 22.89
C THR A 201 -16.26 -14.66 23.45
N THR A 202 -16.66 -14.09 24.59
CA THR A 202 -18.00 -14.23 25.18
C THR A 202 -18.73 -12.88 25.20
N ALA A 203 -18.05 -11.83 24.79
CA ALA A 203 -18.56 -10.45 24.76
C ALA A 203 -18.81 -10.01 23.31
N GLU A 204 -18.15 -8.95 22.86
CA GLU A 204 -18.27 -8.46 21.50
C GLU A 204 -17.69 -9.44 20.48
N PHE A 205 -18.46 -9.77 19.46
CA PHE A 205 -18.04 -10.65 18.37
C PHE A 205 -17.64 -9.81 17.15
N LYS A 206 -16.35 -9.79 16.84
CA LYS A 206 -15.79 -9.00 15.75
C LYS A 206 -14.75 -9.80 14.98
N ARG A 207 -14.21 -9.21 13.89
CA ARG A 207 -13.15 -9.83 13.09
C ARG A 207 -12.01 -10.32 13.97
N GLY A 208 -11.52 -11.53 13.71
CA GLY A 208 -10.47 -12.19 14.48
C GLY A 208 -10.97 -12.97 15.69
N ASN A 209 -12.27 -13.03 15.92
CA ASN A 209 -12.86 -13.77 17.03
C ASN A 209 -13.60 -15.02 16.58
N PHE A 210 -13.72 -15.97 17.50
CA PHE A 210 -14.69 -17.04 17.42
C PHE A 210 -15.48 -17.13 18.73
N ARG A 211 -16.70 -17.61 18.63
CA ARG A 211 -17.57 -17.86 19.80
C ARG A 211 -18.22 -19.21 19.70
N VAL A 212 -18.50 -19.79 20.82
CA VAL A 212 -19.08 -21.15 20.94
C VAL A 212 -20.38 -21.08 21.71
N LYS A 213 -21.42 -21.68 21.14
CA LYS A 213 -22.70 -21.86 21.81
C LYS A 213 -23.21 -23.29 21.54
N GLY A 214 -23.03 -24.18 22.52
CA GLY A 214 -23.34 -25.58 22.33
C GLY A 214 -22.52 -26.25 21.23
N ASP A 215 -23.18 -26.79 20.23
CA ASP A 215 -22.56 -27.41 19.06
C ASP A 215 -22.37 -26.44 17.88
N THR A 216 -22.61 -25.15 18.09
CA THR A 216 -22.45 -24.10 17.09
C THR A 216 -21.22 -23.27 17.37
N VAL A 217 -20.35 -23.15 16.38
CA VAL A 217 -19.14 -22.33 16.42
C VAL A 217 -19.25 -21.24 15.35
N ASP A 218 -19.19 -19.99 15.78
CA ASP A 218 -19.12 -18.86 14.86
C ASP A 218 -17.66 -18.36 14.79
N LEU A 219 -17.12 -18.24 13.59
CA LEU A 219 -15.78 -17.69 13.34
C LEU A 219 -15.88 -16.46 12.45
N PHE A 220 -15.33 -15.35 12.90
CA PHE A 220 -15.27 -14.13 12.10
C PHE A 220 -13.86 -13.98 11.49
N PRO A 221 -13.69 -14.26 10.18
CA PRO A 221 -12.40 -14.08 9.53
C PRO A 221 -11.87 -12.66 9.70
N ALA A 222 -10.57 -12.55 9.95
CA ALA A 222 -9.93 -11.25 10.13
C ALA A 222 -9.85 -10.43 8.84
N TYR A 223 -10.06 -11.07 7.69
CA TYR A 223 -9.92 -10.51 6.34
C TYR A 223 -11.25 -10.28 5.60
N GLY A 224 -12.38 -10.36 6.28
CA GLY A 224 -13.67 -10.23 5.62
C GLY A 224 -14.75 -9.58 6.49
N ASP A 225 -15.91 -9.35 5.88
CA ASP A 225 -17.08 -8.75 6.52
C ASP A 225 -18.20 -9.76 6.80
N THR A 226 -17.94 -11.01 6.46
CA THR A 226 -18.85 -12.15 6.63
C THR A 226 -18.23 -13.13 7.61
N TYR A 227 -19.02 -13.64 8.53
CA TYR A 227 -18.56 -14.70 9.44
C TYR A 227 -19.17 -16.05 9.08
N TYR A 228 -18.55 -17.12 9.54
CA TYR A 228 -18.99 -18.48 9.27
C TYR A 228 -19.64 -19.05 10.53
N ARG A 229 -20.82 -19.65 10.36
CA ARG A 229 -21.50 -20.43 11.39
C ARG A 229 -21.34 -21.90 11.07
N ILE A 230 -20.60 -22.61 11.93
CA ILE A 230 -20.29 -24.03 11.79
C ILE A 230 -21.10 -24.80 12.83
N GLU A 231 -21.99 -25.65 12.36
CA GLU A 231 -22.79 -26.52 13.23
C GLU A 231 -22.22 -27.92 13.19
N LEU A 232 -21.99 -28.51 14.38
CA LEU A 232 -21.52 -29.86 14.52
C LEU A 232 -22.66 -30.77 14.99
N TRP A 233 -22.70 -31.98 14.44
CA TRP A 233 -23.52 -33.06 14.93
C TRP A 233 -22.57 -34.14 15.44
N ASP A 234 -22.50 -34.32 16.77
CA ASP A 234 -21.48 -35.12 17.42
C ASP A 234 -20.08 -34.59 17.00
N ASP A 235 -19.22 -35.44 16.43
CA ASP A 235 -17.87 -35.04 15.96
C ASP A 235 -17.81 -34.73 14.45
N GLU A 236 -18.95 -34.52 13.81
CA GLU A 236 -19.04 -34.27 12.36
C GLU A 236 -19.53 -32.88 12.07
N ILE A 237 -18.90 -32.22 11.09
CA ILE A 237 -19.36 -30.92 10.55
C ILE A 237 -20.64 -31.16 9.76
N ASP A 238 -21.77 -30.69 10.29
CA ASP A 238 -23.09 -30.88 9.69
C ASP A 238 -23.44 -29.76 8.72
N LYS A 239 -23.10 -28.51 9.06
CA LYS A 239 -23.51 -27.34 8.29
C LYS A 239 -22.49 -26.22 8.42
N ILE A 240 -22.27 -25.51 7.31
CA ILE A 240 -21.44 -24.31 7.28
C ILE A 240 -22.23 -23.22 6.55
N ASP A 241 -22.55 -22.12 7.21
CA ASP A 241 -23.25 -20.98 6.66
C ASP A 241 -22.38 -19.73 6.72
N ALA A 242 -22.38 -18.96 5.64
CA ALA A 242 -21.81 -17.62 5.60
C ALA A 242 -22.90 -16.62 6.01
N ILE A 243 -22.57 -15.75 6.96
CA ILE A 243 -23.52 -14.81 7.57
C ILE A 243 -22.92 -13.40 7.49
N ASP A 244 -23.73 -12.43 7.03
CA ASP A 244 -23.31 -11.03 6.96
C ASP A 244 -23.02 -10.48 8.36
N GLY A 245 -21.85 -9.82 8.52
CA GLY A 245 -21.37 -9.34 9.82
C GLY A 245 -22.17 -8.16 10.39
N GLU A 246 -22.86 -7.41 9.56
CA GLU A 246 -23.70 -6.26 9.98
C GLU A 246 -25.16 -6.66 10.20
N THR A 247 -25.75 -7.29 9.19
CA THR A 247 -27.18 -7.62 9.19
C THR A 247 -27.50 -8.91 9.93
N HIS A 248 -26.50 -9.79 10.15
CA HIS A 248 -26.63 -11.13 10.70
C HIS A 248 -27.59 -12.04 9.90
N GLN A 249 -27.73 -11.71 8.62
CA GLN A 249 -28.54 -12.52 7.71
C GLN A 249 -27.65 -13.54 6.98
N LYS A 250 -28.18 -14.73 6.77
CA LYS A 250 -27.51 -15.77 6.01
C LYS A 250 -27.30 -15.30 4.55
N VAL A 251 -26.04 -15.37 4.09
CA VAL A 251 -25.67 -15.05 2.71
C VAL A 251 -25.78 -16.30 1.84
N GLU A 252 -25.16 -17.40 2.28
CA GLU A 252 -25.17 -18.68 1.55
C GLU A 252 -24.78 -19.84 2.46
N SER A 253 -25.10 -21.06 2.02
CA SER A 253 -24.58 -22.29 2.62
C SER A 253 -23.34 -22.73 1.85
N MET A 254 -22.31 -23.18 2.59
CA MET A 254 -21.04 -23.59 2.04
C MET A 254 -20.82 -25.09 2.24
N ASP A 255 -20.23 -25.77 1.27
CA ASP A 255 -19.79 -27.16 1.44
C ASP A 255 -18.39 -27.25 2.08
N ALA A 256 -17.57 -26.27 1.84
CA ALA A 256 -16.22 -26.19 2.37
C ALA A 256 -15.77 -24.72 2.46
N ILE A 257 -14.93 -24.44 3.46
CA ILE A 257 -14.28 -23.15 3.64
C ILE A 257 -12.80 -23.34 3.94
N GLN A 258 -12.02 -22.32 3.66
CA GLN A 258 -10.65 -22.20 4.13
C GLN A 258 -10.54 -20.97 5.03
N VAL A 259 -9.95 -21.15 6.21
CA VAL A 259 -9.74 -20.09 7.18
C VAL A 259 -8.26 -19.76 7.22
N TYR A 260 -7.93 -18.53 6.85
CA TYR A 260 -6.56 -18.02 6.88
C TYR A 260 -6.26 -17.40 8.25
N PRO A 261 -4.97 -17.39 8.67
CA PRO A 261 -4.60 -16.80 9.96
C PRO A 261 -5.09 -15.37 10.16
N ALA A 262 -5.31 -15.00 11.41
CA ALA A 262 -5.78 -13.68 11.79
C ALA A 262 -4.67 -12.62 11.87
N ASN A 263 -3.41 -13.01 11.64
CA ASN A 263 -2.26 -12.10 11.63
C ASN A 263 -1.24 -12.56 10.60
N LEU A 264 -0.55 -11.59 9.97
CA LEU A 264 0.52 -11.88 9.01
C LEU A 264 1.74 -12.56 9.67
N PHE A 265 2.05 -12.21 10.90
CA PHE A 265 3.20 -12.71 11.65
C PHE A 265 2.81 -13.95 12.48
N VAL A 266 2.50 -15.01 11.78
CA VAL A 266 2.20 -16.31 12.40
C VAL A 266 3.47 -17.17 12.41
N THR A 267 3.71 -17.88 13.51
CA THR A 267 4.81 -18.83 13.64
C THR A 267 4.35 -20.12 14.30
N THR A 268 5.10 -21.21 14.10
CA THR A 268 4.80 -22.48 14.75
C THR A 268 5.26 -22.48 16.21
N PRO A 269 4.67 -23.30 17.09
CA PRO A 269 5.14 -23.43 18.47
C PRO A 269 6.61 -23.85 18.56
N GLN A 270 7.07 -24.74 17.69
CA GLN A 270 8.47 -25.18 17.66
C GLN A 270 9.41 -24.03 17.29
N GLN A 271 9.05 -23.24 16.29
CA GLN A 271 9.85 -22.08 15.88
C GLN A 271 9.88 -21.00 16.95
N LEU A 272 8.76 -20.79 17.65
CA LEU A 272 8.69 -19.85 18.77
C LEU A 272 9.64 -20.25 19.91
N GLN A 273 9.66 -21.54 20.29
CA GLN A 273 10.58 -22.04 21.32
C GLN A 273 12.05 -21.91 20.89
N ALA A 274 12.35 -22.22 19.64
CA ALA A 274 13.69 -22.02 19.08
C ALA A 274 14.10 -20.55 19.11
N ALA A 275 13.19 -19.63 18.74
CA ALA A 275 13.40 -18.20 18.77
C ALA A 275 13.71 -17.69 20.18
N ILE A 276 12.96 -18.12 21.19
CA ILE A 276 13.19 -17.75 22.59
C ILE A 276 14.59 -18.13 23.04
N ARG A 277 15.04 -19.35 22.72
CA ARG A 277 16.39 -19.80 23.06
C ARG A 277 17.48 -18.98 22.37
N GLN A 278 17.30 -18.68 21.09
CA GLN A 278 18.26 -17.86 20.33
C GLN A 278 18.34 -16.43 20.87
N ILE A 279 17.20 -15.84 21.23
CA ILE A 279 17.16 -14.50 21.85
C ILE A 279 17.92 -14.50 23.17
N GLN A 280 17.72 -15.52 24.01
CA GLN A 280 18.44 -15.65 25.28
C GLN A 280 19.97 -15.77 25.08
N ASP A 281 20.38 -16.59 24.12
CA ASP A 281 21.81 -16.77 23.81
C ASP A 281 22.45 -15.47 23.30
N ASP A 282 21.78 -14.77 22.39
CA ASP A 282 22.26 -13.50 21.86
C ASP A 282 22.25 -12.39 22.91
N LEU A 283 21.29 -12.41 23.84
CA LEU A 283 21.25 -11.46 24.95
C LEU A 283 22.49 -11.62 25.84
N VAL A 284 22.85 -12.84 26.21
CA VAL A 284 24.06 -13.11 27.01
C VAL A 284 25.30 -12.58 26.31
N LYS A 285 25.45 -12.87 25.03
CA LYS A 285 26.59 -12.41 24.22
C LYS A 285 26.69 -10.89 24.17
N GLN A 286 25.57 -10.22 23.96
CA GLN A 286 25.56 -8.76 23.82
C GLN A 286 25.75 -8.04 25.16
N VAL A 287 25.20 -8.59 26.25
CA VAL A 287 25.43 -8.06 27.60
C VAL A 287 26.92 -8.19 27.96
N ASP A 288 27.52 -9.34 27.71
CA ASP A 288 28.96 -9.56 27.93
C ASP A 288 29.80 -8.59 27.11
N PHE A 289 29.44 -8.36 25.84
CA PHE A 289 30.13 -7.39 24.99
C PHE A 289 30.07 -5.98 25.57
N PHE A 290 28.91 -5.52 26.05
CA PHE A 290 28.77 -4.20 26.67
C PHE A 290 29.58 -4.08 27.96
N LEU A 291 29.60 -5.12 28.80
CA LEU A 291 30.38 -5.12 30.04
C LEU A 291 31.89 -5.09 29.75
N GLU A 292 32.37 -5.89 28.78
CA GLU A 292 33.79 -5.93 28.39
C GLU A 292 34.28 -4.62 27.77
N THR A 293 33.38 -3.88 27.10
CA THR A 293 33.71 -2.58 26.50
C THR A 293 33.45 -1.40 27.42
N GLY A 294 33.16 -1.64 28.71
CA GLY A 294 32.95 -0.59 29.69
C GLY A 294 31.63 0.15 29.56
N ARG A 295 30.59 -0.54 29.12
CA ARG A 295 29.23 0.04 28.92
C ARG A 295 28.20 -0.68 29.77
N PRO A 296 28.26 -0.56 31.13
CA PRO A 296 27.34 -1.26 32.03
C PRO A 296 25.90 -0.74 31.96
N LEU A 297 25.71 0.53 31.61
CA LEU A 297 24.36 1.11 31.47
C LEU A 297 23.62 0.48 30.30
N GLU A 298 24.28 0.36 29.16
CA GLU A 298 23.74 -0.28 27.96
C GLU A 298 23.44 -1.75 28.20
N ALA A 299 24.35 -2.45 28.90
CA ALA A 299 24.14 -3.84 29.29
C ALA A 299 22.89 -4.04 30.14
N LYS A 300 22.69 -3.22 31.16
CA LYS A 300 21.53 -3.27 32.05
C LYS A 300 20.23 -2.96 31.30
N ARG A 301 20.25 -1.93 30.47
CA ARG A 301 19.09 -1.51 29.67
C ARG A 301 18.62 -2.63 28.74
N LEU A 302 19.56 -3.23 28.02
CA LEU A 302 19.27 -4.32 27.09
C LEU A 302 18.72 -5.55 27.82
N GLU A 303 19.34 -5.93 28.93
CA GLU A 303 18.93 -7.08 29.72
C GLU A 303 17.51 -6.93 30.26
N GLU A 304 17.20 -5.78 30.84
CA GLU A 304 15.84 -5.51 31.40
C GLU A 304 14.78 -5.52 30.30
N ARG A 305 15.05 -4.85 29.18
CA ARG A 305 14.09 -4.80 28.07
C ARG A 305 13.86 -6.16 27.42
N THR A 306 14.94 -6.88 27.13
CA THR A 306 14.83 -8.17 26.44
C THR A 306 14.17 -9.20 27.31
N ASN A 307 14.48 -9.25 28.60
CA ASN A 307 13.83 -10.18 29.54
C ASN A 307 12.34 -9.89 29.70
N PHE A 308 11.96 -8.61 29.73
CA PHE A 308 10.56 -8.20 29.73
C PHE A 308 9.83 -8.67 28.45
N ASP A 309 10.43 -8.44 27.29
CA ASP A 309 9.88 -8.87 26.00
C ASP A 309 9.72 -10.41 25.94
N LEU A 310 10.71 -11.15 26.43
CA LEU A 310 10.65 -12.63 26.48
C LEU A 310 9.52 -13.12 27.39
N GLU A 311 9.31 -12.48 28.52
CA GLU A 311 8.21 -12.81 29.42
C GLU A 311 6.86 -12.60 28.74
N MET A 312 6.68 -11.47 28.06
CA MET A 312 5.47 -11.18 27.31
C MET A 312 5.23 -12.20 26.17
N ILE A 313 6.28 -12.56 25.45
CA ILE A 313 6.19 -13.56 24.38
C ILE A 313 5.79 -14.93 24.93
N ARG A 314 6.35 -15.34 26.06
CA ARG A 314 6.00 -16.63 26.70
C ARG A 314 4.55 -16.66 27.17
N GLU A 315 4.06 -15.59 27.76
CA GLU A 315 2.71 -15.53 28.32
C GLU A 315 1.63 -15.26 27.30
N LEU A 316 1.88 -14.33 26.37
CA LEU A 316 0.89 -13.82 25.42
C LEU A 316 1.15 -14.22 23.97
N GLY A 317 2.34 -14.77 23.66
CA GLY A 317 2.77 -15.01 22.28
C GLY A 317 3.16 -13.74 21.51
N TYR A 318 3.22 -12.61 22.19
CA TYR A 318 3.42 -11.30 21.59
C TYR A 318 4.08 -10.32 22.57
N CYS A 319 4.84 -9.36 22.06
CA CYS A 319 5.34 -8.22 22.82
C CYS A 319 5.32 -6.95 21.96
N SER A 320 5.35 -5.79 22.62
CA SER A 320 5.52 -4.53 21.90
C SER A 320 6.88 -4.51 21.19
N GLY A 321 6.91 -4.16 19.91
CA GLY A 321 8.12 -4.18 19.11
C GLY A 321 8.60 -5.57 18.72
N ILE A 322 7.69 -6.55 18.64
CA ILE A 322 8.01 -7.95 18.28
C ILE A 322 8.73 -8.06 16.93
N GLU A 323 8.52 -7.12 16.02
CA GLU A 323 9.17 -7.08 14.72
C GLU A 323 10.71 -7.00 14.83
N ASN A 324 11.24 -6.46 15.92
CA ASN A 324 12.68 -6.44 16.16
C ASN A 324 13.28 -7.82 16.41
N TYR A 325 12.44 -8.81 16.66
CA TYR A 325 12.81 -10.22 16.83
C TYR A 325 12.44 -11.07 15.61
N SER A 326 12.05 -10.45 14.49
CA SER A 326 11.54 -11.16 13.32
C SER A 326 12.51 -12.18 12.75
N ARG A 327 13.81 -11.89 12.77
CA ARG A 327 14.82 -12.85 12.30
C ARG A 327 14.75 -14.17 13.04
N TYR A 328 14.59 -14.13 14.37
CA TYR A 328 14.45 -15.34 15.19
C TYR A 328 13.15 -16.08 14.93
N LEU A 329 12.06 -15.32 14.83
CA LEU A 329 10.71 -15.87 14.60
C LEU A 329 10.57 -16.52 13.23
N ASP A 330 11.28 -15.99 12.22
CA ASP A 330 11.31 -16.55 10.87
C ASP A 330 12.36 -17.65 10.69
N GLY A 331 13.25 -17.84 11.66
CA GLY A 331 14.38 -18.77 11.53
C GLY A 331 15.42 -18.36 10.49
N ARG A 332 15.58 -17.07 10.24
CA ARG A 332 16.51 -16.54 9.23
C ARG A 332 17.93 -16.42 9.77
N GLU A 333 18.89 -16.55 8.86
CA GLU A 333 20.30 -16.29 9.16
C GLU A 333 20.56 -14.79 9.33
N PRO A 334 21.55 -14.39 10.16
CA PRO A 334 21.94 -12.99 10.29
C PRO A 334 22.26 -12.34 8.96
N GLY A 335 21.81 -11.10 8.77
CA GLY A 335 22.02 -10.31 7.56
C GLY A 335 21.07 -10.59 6.41
N THR A 336 20.20 -11.59 6.52
CA THR A 336 19.21 -11.88 5.49
C THR A 336 18.02 -10.92 5.57
N ARG A 337 17.42 -10.66 4.41
CA ARG A 337 16.24 -9.81 4.35
C ARG A 337 15.01 -10.48 4.94
N PRO A 338 14.06 -9.72 5.53
CA PRO A 338 12.76 -10.27 5.90
C PRO A 338 11.92 -10.60 4.66
N PHE A 339 10.91 -11.45 4.85
CA PHE A 339 9.88 -11.65 3.84
C PHE A 339 9.04 -10.38 3.68
N CYS A 340 8.65 -10.08 2.46
CA CYS A 340 7.79 -8.94 2.16
C CYS A 340 6.64 -9.38 1.25
N LEU A 341 5.77 -8.45 0.85
CA LEU A 341 4.62 -8.77 0.00
C LEU A 341 5.02 -9.47 -1.31
N LEU A 342 6.17 -9.11 -1.90
CA LEU A 342 6.61 -9.71 -3.15
C LEU A 342 6.84 -11.23 -3.03
N ASP A 343 7.18 -11.72 -1.85
CA ASP A 343 7.36 -13.15 -1.61
C ASP A 343 6.06 -13.96 -1.66
N TYR A 344 4.90 -13.29 -1.59
CA TYR A 344 3.58 -13.93 -1.69
C TYR A 344 3.11 -14.11 -3.14
N PHE A 345 3.75 -13.43 -4.10
CA PHE A 345 3.39 -13.50 -5.51
C PHE A 345 3.97 -14.75 -6.19
N PRO A 346 3.28 -15.30 -7.19
CA PRO A 346 3.88 -16.31 -8.06
C PRO A 346 5.03 -15.70 -8.87
N LYS A 347 5.95 -16.55 -9.35
CA LYS A 347 7.17 -16.10 -10.02
C LYS A 347 6.93 -15.29 -11.29
N ASP A 348 5.83 -15.53 -11.99
CA ASP A 348 5.50 -14.89 -13.26
C ASP A 348 4.64 -13.62 -13.13
N PHE A 349 4.64 -13.00 -11.96
CA PHE A 349 3.86 -11.80 -11.71
C PHE A 349 4.36 -10.58 -12.49
N LEU A 350 3.46 -9.64 -12.72
CA LEU A 350 3.76 -8.34 -13.32
C LEU A 350 3.84 -7.27 -12.23
N LEU A 351 4.93 -6.52 -12.22
CA LEU A 351 5.10 -5.36 -11.35
C LEU A 351 4.88 -4.09 -12.17
N VAL A 352 3.92 -3.28 -11.77
CA VAL A 352 3.68 -1.95 -12.33
C VAL A 352 4.12 -0.91 -11.31
N VAL A 353 5.06 -0.06 -11.67
CA VAL A 353 5.55 1.02 -10.79
C VAL A 353 4.93 2.32 -11.27
N ASP A 354 3.90 2.77 -10.57
CA ASP A 354 3.20 4.01 -10.90
C ASP A 354 3.99 5.22 -10.42
N GLU A 355 3.99 6.29 -11.21
CA GLU A 355 4.79 7.49 -10.94
C GLU A 355 6.25 7.11 -10.62
N SER A 356 6.85 6.29 -11.47
CA SER A 356 8.14 5.63 -11.23
C SER A 356 9.28 6.61 -10.92
N HIS A 357 9.25 7.81 -11.49
CA HIS A 357 10.26 8.86 -11.24
C HIS A 357 10.28 9.34 -9.78
N VAL A 358 9.19 9.14 -9.02
CA VAL A 358 9.08 9.43 -7.60
C VAL A 358 9.21 8.17 -6.76
N THR A 359 8.55 7.10 -7.18
CA THR A 359 8.47 5.84 -6.43
C THR A 359 9.83 5.16 -6.27
N LEU A 360 10.62 5.08 -7.34
CA LEU A 360 11.93 4.40 -7.30
C LEU A 360 12.95 5.10 -6.39
N PRO A 361 13.13 6.43 -6.44
CA PRO A 361 13.99 7.12 -5.48
C PRO A 361 13.59 6.89 -4.01
N GLN A 362 12.29 6.81 -3.74
CA GLN A 362 11.78 6.53 -2.41
C GLN A 362 12.16 5.12 -1.96
N VAL A 363 12.06 4.12 -2.83
CA VAL A 363 12.50 2.76 -2.54
C VAL A 363 14.00 2.73 -2.23
N ARG A 364 14.83 3.47 -2.97
CA ARG A 364 16.28 3.55 -2.72
C ARG A 364 16.61 4.14 -1.36
N ALA A 365 15.84 5.13 -0.91
CA ALA A 365 16.11 5.86 0.33
C ALA A 365 15.70 5.10 1.59
N MET A 366 14.76 4.16 1.49
CA MET A 366 14.14 3.51 2.65
C MET A 366 15.14 2.74 3.52
N TYR A 367 16.01 1.96 2.90
CA TYR A 367 16.97 1.13 3.62
C TYR A 367 17.95 1.96 4.45
N GLY A 368 18.53 3.01 3.88
CA GLY A 368 19.50 3.86 4.56
C GLY A 368 18.90 4.58 5.78
N GLY A 369 17.69 5.10 5.64
CA GLY A 369 17.00 5.75 6.75
C GLY A 369 16.68 4.81 7.90
N ASP A 370 16.21 3.61 7.61
CA ASP A 370 15.95 2.57 8.60
C ASP A 370 17.24 2.14 9.30
N ARG A 371 18.30 1.89 8.53
CA ARG A 371 19.59 1.44 9.07
C ARG A 371 20.19 2.46 10.05
N SER A 372 20.20 3.74 9.71
CA SER A 372 20.74 4.78 10.57
C SER A 372 20.07 4.80 11.94
N ARG A 373 18.75 4.64 11.97
CA ARG A 373 17.98 4.58 13.20
C ARG A 373 18.26 3.32 14.01
N LYS A 374 18.32 2.15 13.35
CA LYS A 374 18.57 0.86 13.99
C LYS A 374 19.98 0.76 14.58
N VAL A 375 21.00 1.30 13.89
CA VAL A 375 22.37 1.33 14.41
C VAL A 375 22.43 1.99 15.77
N ASN A 376 21.78 3.13 15.96
CA ASN A 376 21.75 3.81 17.25
C ASN A 376 21.02 3.01 18.33
N LEU A 377 19.91 2.36 17.99
CA LEU A 377 19.17 1.53 18.95
C LEU A 377 20.01 0.34 19.44
N VAL A 378 20.78 -0.27 18.57
CA VAL A 378 21.65 -1.40 18.92
C VAL A 378 22.88 -0.93 19.71
N GLU A 379 23.55 0.13 19.25
CA GLU A 379 24.77 0.64 19.87
C GLU A 379 24.55 1.10 21.32
N TYR A 380 23.40 1.71 21.60
CA TYR A 380 23.09 2.24 22.92
C TYR A 380 22.25 1.30 23.80
N GLY A 381 22.14 0.03 23.43
CA GLY A 381 21.55 -1.01 24.27
C GLY A 381 20.00 -1.01 24.34
N PHE A 382 19.33 -0.41 23.38
CA PHE A 382 17.85 -0.44 23.32
C PHE A 382 17.34 -1.72 22.65
N ARG A 383 18.10 -2.26 21.70
CA ARG A 383 17.72 -3.46 20.95
C ARG A 383 18.93 -4.39 20.73
N LEU A 384 18.65 -5.68 20.56
CA LEU A 384 19.64 -6.66 20.12
C LEU A 384 20.10 -6.38 18.68
N PRO A 385 21.31 -6.85 18.28
CA PRO A 385 21.79 -6.69 16.90
C PRO A 385 20.82 -7.22 15.84
N ALA A 386 20.01 -8.25 16.14
CA ALA A 386 19.01 -8.79 15.24
C ALA A 386 17.93 -7.77 14.82
N ALA A 387 17.76 -6.67 15.55
CA ALA A 387 16.87 -5.59 15.14
C ALA A 387 17.30 -4.97 13.80
N MET A 388 18.59 -5.04 13.45
CA MET A 388 19.11 -4.60 12.15
C MET A 388 18.53 -5.41 10.98
N ASP A 389 18.11 -6.64 11.22
CA ASP A 389 17.55 -7.54 10.22
C ASP A 389 16.02 -7.42 10.09
N ASN A 390 15.41 -6.56 10.88
CA ASN A 390 14.04 -6.06 10.67
C ASN A 390 14.14 -4.76 9.88
N ARG A 391 14.09 -4.87 8.56
CA ARG A 391 14.41 -3.77 7.66
C ARG A 391 13.63 -3.87 6.35
N PRO A 392 13.45 -2.76 5.62
CA PRO A 392 12.94 -2.84 4.26
C PRO A 392 13.97 -3.49 3.34
N LEU A 393 13.54 -3.83 2.13
CA LEU A 393 14.44 -4.30 1.09
C LEU A 393 15.47 -3.23 0.73
N ARG A 394 16.72 -3.67 0.46
CA ARG A 394 17.65 -2.86 -0.31
C ARG A 394 17.20 -2.80 -1.76
N PHE A 395 17.64 -1.79 -2.49
CA PHE A 395 17.24 -1.62 -3.88
C PHE A 395 17.67 -2.81 -4.77
N ASP A 396 18.86 -3.36 -4.56
CA ASP A 396 19.34 -4.55 -5.27
C ASP A 396 18.49 -5.79 -4.98
N GLU A 397 18.02 -5.95 -3.75
CA GLU A 397 17.09 -7.02 -3.38
C GLU A 397 15.72 -6.85 -4.05
N PHE A 398 15.23 -5.62 -4.11
CA PHE A 398 14.00 -5.27 -4.82
C PHE A 398 14.11 -5.62 -6.31
N GLU A 399 15.23 -5.32 -6.95
CA GLU A 399 15.47 -5.69 -8.35
C GLU A 399 15.49 -7.21 -8.54
N THR A 400 16.09 -7.94 -7.62
CA THR A 400 16.20 -9.41 -7.68
C THR A 400 14.84 -10.13 -7.61
N LEU A 401 13.88 -9.57 -6.87
CA LEU A 401 12.56 -10.15 -6.70
C LEU A 401 11.60 -9.88 -7.86
N GLN A 402 11.99 -9.03 -8.80
CA GLN A 402 11.16 -8.68 -9.95
C GLN A 402 11.19 -9.78 -11.02
N ASN A 403 10.05 -9.99 -11.68
CA ASN A 403 9.96 -10.79 -12.90
C ASN A 403 9.93 -9.88 -14.12
N GLN A 404 8.77 -9.29 -14.43
CA GLN A 404 8.62 -8.28 -15.47
C GLN A 404 8.09 -7.00 -14.86
N VAL A 405 8.58 -5.86 -15.34
CA VAL A 405 8.29 -4.54 -14.76
C VAL A 405 7.81 -3.58 -15.83
N LEU A 406 6.72 -2.89 -15.53
CA LEU A 406 6.21 -1.77 -16.30
C LEU A 406 6.34 -0.50 -15.47
N TYR A 407 7.20 0.41 -15.89
CA TYR A 407 7.31 1.75 -15.33
C TYR A 407 6.28 2.65 -15.99
N VAL A 408 5.56 3.42 -15.19
CA VAL A 408 4.54 4.37 -15.69
C VAL A 408 4.85 5.75 -15.16
N SER A 409 5.06 6.71 -16.05
CA SER A 409 5.38 8.10 -15.68
C SER A 409 5.13 9.05 -16.82
N ALA A 410 4.73 10.29 -16.51
CA ALA A 410 4.73 11.39 -17.46
C ALA A 410 6.15 11.94 -17.67
N THR A 411 7.04 11.73 -16.72
CA THR A 411 8.42 12.26 -16.71
C THR A 411 9.41 11.19 -16.26
N PRO A 412 9.61 10.10 -17.06
CA PRO A 412 10.53 9.03 -16.68
C PRO A 412 11.94 9.57 -16.40
N ALA A 413 12.59 8.98 -15.40
CA ALA A 413 13.97 9.30 -15.07
C ALA A 413 14.96 8.45 -15.90
N ASP A 414 16.24 8.75 -15.78
CA ASP A 414 17.28 8.02 -16.53
C ASP A 414 17.30 6.52 -16.22
N TYR A 415 17.01 6.14 -14.97
CA TYR A 415 16.96 4.74 -14.56
C TYR A 415 15.94 3.94 -15.37
N GLU A 416 14.69 4.41 -15.47
CA GLU A 416 13.63 3.74 -16.22
C GLU A 416 14.01 3.64 -17.70
N LEU A 417 14.56 4.70 -18.27
CA LEU A 417 14.98 4.74 -19.67
C LEU A 417 16.12 3.77 -19.97
N GLU A 418 17.11 3.70 -19.09
CA GLU A 418 18.22 2.75 -19.22
C GLU A 418 17.73 1.29 -19.15
N ARG A 419 16.88 0.98 -18.17
CA ARG A 419 16.32 -0.37 -17.99
C ARG A 419 15.47 -0.79 -19.19
N SER A 420 14.76 0.13 -19.80
CA SER A 420 13.94 -0.11 -21.00
C SER A 420 14.72 -0.05 -22.31
N GLY A 421 16.05 0.07 -22.24
CA GLY A 421 16.91 0.15 -23.43
C GLY A 421 16.71 1.43 -24.25
N GLY A 422 16.24 2.50 -23.63
CA GLY A 422 15.92 3.76 -24.31
C GLY A 422 14.60 3.75 -25.06
N VAL A 423 13.86 2.64 -25.02
CA VAL A 423 12.57 2.49 -25.71
C VAL A 423 11.43 2.82 -24.75
N VAL A 424 10.54 3.70 -25.17
CA VAL A 424 9.33 4.04 -24.42
C VAL A 424 8.10 3.83 -25.29
N VAL A 425 7.01 3.41 -24.63
CA VAL A 425 5.67 3.39 -25.24
C VAL A 425 5.02 4.72 -24.90
N GLU A 426 4.61 5.47 -25.89
CA GLU A 426 4.06 6.82 -25.67
C GLU A 426 2.54 6.83 -25.65
N GLN A 427 1.98 7.54 -24.69
CA GLN A 427 0.57 7.86 -24.59
C GLN A 427 0.42 9.34 -24.26
N ILE A 428 0.59 10.17 -25.27
CA ILE A 428 0.67 11.62 -25.13
C ILE A 428 -0.69 12.27 -25.35
N ILE A 429 -1.45 11.79 -26.32
CA ILE A 429 -2.79 12.32 -26.65
C ILE A 429 -3.79 11.72 -25.67
N ARG A 430 -4.55 12.59 -25.01
CA ARG A 430 -5.60 12.16 -24.06
C ARG A 430 -6.73 11.42 -24.79
N PRO A 431 -7.34 10.38 -24.17
CA PRO A 431 -8.41 9.58 -24.80
C PRO A 431 -9.58 10.40 -25.33
N THR A 432 -9.84 11.56 -24.71
CA THR A 432 -10.90 12.48 -25.12
C THR A 432 -10.56 13.34 -26.33
N GLY A 433 -9.33 13.22 -26.86
CA GLY A 433 -8.81 14.09 -27.92
C GLY A 433 -8.39 15.47 -27.43
N LEU A 434 -8.39 15.70 -26.12
CA LEU A 434 -7.97 16.98 -25.53
C LEU A 434 -6.46 17.11 -25.58
N LEU A 435 -6.00 18.33 -25.88
CA LEU A 435 -4.57 18.68 -25.82
C LEU A 435 -4.17 19.02 -24.37
N ASP A 436 -2.86 19.17 -24.15
CA ASP A 436 -2.34 19.64 -22.87
C ASP A 436 -2.93 21.01 -22.50
N PRO A 437 -3.12 21.30 -21.19
CA PRO A 437 -3.64 22.59 -20.77
C PRO A 437 -2.79 23.75 -21.25
N ILE A 438 -3.44 24.85 -21.59
CA ILE A 438 -2.77 26.10 -21.91
C ILE A 438 -2.12 26.64 -20.64
N ILE A 439 -0.86 27.07 -20.74
CA ILE A 439 -0.13 27.67 -19.63
C ILE A 439 0.01 29.17 -19.88
N GLU A 440 -0.47 29.97 -18.93
CA GLU A 440 -0.26 31.41 -18.91
C GLU A 440 0.69 31.80 -17.78
N VAL A 441 1.58 32.74 -18.03
CA VAL A 441 2.42 33.35 -17.01
C VAL A 441 1.87 34.74 -16.71
N ARG A 442 1.59 35.03 -15.46
CA ARG A 442 1.07 36.32 -14.99
C ARG A 442 1.94 36.89 -13.89
N PRO A 443 2.00 38.22 -13.72
CA PRO A 443 2.79 38.82 -12.63
C PRO A 443 2.35 38.36 -11.25
N SER A 444 3.31 38.20 -10.36
CA SER A 444 3.00 37.82 -8.96
C SER A 444 2.41 38.99 -8.15
N LYS A 445 2.59 40.22 -8.60
CA LYS A 445 1.94 41.38 -7.99
C LYS A 445 0.43 41.26 -8.16
N ASN A 446 -0.32 41.36 -7.02
CA ASN A 446 -1.77 41.19 -6.98
C ASN A 446 -2.25 39.78 -7.42
N GLN A 447 -1.40 38.78 -7.25
CA GLN A 447 -1.72 37.39 -7.67
C GLN A 447 -2.99 36.85 -6.99
N VAL A 448 -3.26 37.23 -5.74
CA VAL A 448 -4.45 36.75 -5.01
C VAL A 448 -5.74 37.35 -5.59
N ASP A 449 -5.75 38.63 -5.94
CA ASP A 449 -6.91 39.28 -6.54
C ASP A 449 -7.19 38.72 -7.94
N ASP A 450 -6.15 38.51 -8.75
CA ASP A 450 -6.25 37.89 -10.06
C ASP A 450 -6.76 36.46 -9.97
N LEU A 451 -6.22 35.69 -9.02
CA LEU A 451 -6.66 34.32 -8.75
C LEU A 451 -8.14 34.28 -8.37
N MET A 452 -8.61 35.18 -7.52
CA MET A 452 -10.01 35.22 -7.09
C MET A 452 -10.96 35.45 -8.28
N GLU A 453 -10.58 36.33 -9.21
CA GLU A 453 -11.35 36.56 -10.44
C GLU A 453 -11.40 35.27 -11.30
N GLU A 454 -10.29 34.59 -11.47
CA GLU A 454 -10.23 33.33 -12.19
C GLU A 454 -11.05 32.23 -11.53
N ILE A 455 -11.02 32.15 -10.21
CA ILE A 455 -11.85 31.20 -9.44
C ILE A 455 -13.33 31.42 -9.71
N GLN A 456 -13.79 32.68 -9.70
CA GLN A 456 -15.19 33.02 -9.94
C GLN A 456 -15.65 32.56 -11.33
N LYS A 457 -14.79 32.74 -12.34
CA LYS A 457 -15.06 32.27 -13.72
C LYS A 457 -15.26 30.76 -13.76
N ARG A 458 -14.48 30.01 -13.01
CA ARG A 458 -14.54 28.54 -12.99
C ARG A 458 -15.75 28.04 -12.21
N VAL A 459 -16.07 28.68 -11.09
CA VAL A 459 -17.25 28.35 -10.27
C VAL A 459 -18.55 28.55 -11.07
N GLU A 460 -18.65 29.59 -11.88
CA GLU A 460 -19.78 29.84 -12.77
C GLU A 460 -19.99 28.71 -13.79
N LEU A 461 -18.90 28.04 -14.19
CA LEU A 461 -18.94 26.89 -15.09
C LEU A 461 -19.12 25.54 -14.38
N ASP A 462 -19.32 25.55 -13.07
CA ASP A 462 -19.33 24.36 -12.20
C ASP A 462 -18.06 23.49 -12.33
N GLU A 463 -16.91 24.17 -12.45
CA GLU A 463 -15.61 23.55 -12.54
C GLU A 463 -14.81 23.76 -11.25
N ARG A 464 -13.74 23.01 -11.06
CA ARG A 464 -12.93 23.00 -9.82
C ARG A 464 -11.56 23.59 -10.07
N VAL A 465 -10.96 24.12 -9.01
CA VAL A 465 -9.67 24.81 -9.05
C VAL A 465 -8.71 24.20 -8.04
N LEU A 466 -7.46 23.98 -8.45
CA LEU A 466 -6.36 23.62 -7.57
C LEU A 466 -5.41 24.80 -7.44
N VAL A 467 -4.96 25.10 -6.22
CA VAL A 467 -4.00 26.18 -5.98
C VAL A 467 -2.83 25.64 -5.15
N THR A 468 -1.62 25.86 -5.63
CA THR A 468 -0.40 25.52 -4.88
C THR A 468 0.30 26.76 -4.36
N THR A 469 0.72 26.70 -3.09
CA THR A 469 1.51 27.73 -2.42
C THR A 469 2.89 27.17 -2.05
N LEU A 470 3.82 28.04 -1.66
CA LEU A 470 5.16 27.60 -1.24
C LEU A 470 5.22 27.13 0.20
N THR A 471 4.35 27.66 1.07
CA THR A 471 4.39 27.36 2.50
C THR A 471 2.99 27.07 3.04
N LYS A 472 2.96 26.31 4.11
CA LYS A 472 1.74 26.02 4.88
C LYS A 472 1.04 27.30 5.33
N ARG A 473 1.81 28.27 5.83
CA ARG A 473 1.29 29.56 6.28
C ARG A 473 0.56 30.31 5.16
N MET A 474 1.15 30.36 3.96
CA MET A 474 0.51 30.97 2.80
C MET A 474 -0.79 30.26 2.42
N ALA A 475 -0.82 28.92 2.47
CA ALA A 475 -2.02 28.15 2.19
C ALA A 475 -3.14 28.45 3.20
N GLU A 476 -2.81 28.51 4.48
CA GLU A 476 -3.77 28.82 5.54
C GLU A 476 -4.31 30.24 5.41
N GLU A 477 -3.45 31.22 5.17
CA GLU A 477 -3.85 32.63 4.98
C GLU A 477 -4.72 32.80 3.74
N LEU A 478 -4.35 32.16 2.63
CA LEU A 478 -5.14 32.18 1.39
C LEU A 478 -6.52 31.57 1.60
N THR A 479 -6.60 30.46 2.31
CA THR A 479 -7.88 29.80 2.62
C THR A 479 -8.80 30.72 3.42
N LYS A 480 -8.26 31.37 4.44
CA LYS A 480 -9.01 32.35 5.25
C LYS A 480 -9.50 33.52 4.41
N PHE A 481 -8.63 34.07 3.55
CA PHE A 481 -8.97 35.19 2.68
C PHE A 481 -10.11 34.83 1.72
N LEU A 482 -9.97 33.72 1.00
CA LEU A 482 -10.99 33.27 0.04
C LEU A 482 -12.33 32.92 0.72
N THR A 483 -12.29 32.30 1.87
CA THR A 483 -13.49 31.97 2.66
C THR A 483 -14.23 33.24 3.07
N ARG A 484 -13.51 34.30 3.45
CA ARG A 484 -14.09 35.59 3.81
C ARG A 484 -14.89 36.23 2.67
N TYR A 485 -14.46 36.00 1.44
CA TYR A 485 -15.13 36.53 0.25
C TYR A 485 -16.14 35.55 -0.37
N GLY A 486 -16.55 34.51 0.38
CA GLY A 486 -17.61 33.60 0.00
C GLY A 486 -17.17 32.46 -0.94
N VAL A 487 -15.87 32.25 -1.14
CA VAL A 487 -15.36 31.14 -1.93
C VAL A 487 -15.41 29.86 -1.09
N ARG A 488 -16.00 28.82 -1.64
CA ARG A 488 -16.02 27.50 -1.01
C ARG A 488 -14.67 26.81 -1.29
N CYS A 489 -13.77 26.86 -0.31
CA CYS A 489 -12.43 26.33 -0.43
C CYS A 489 -12.02 25.52 0.80
N ARG A 490 -11.05 24.62 0.62
CA ARG A 490 -10.44 23.86 1.71
C ARG A 490 -8.93 23.82 1.53
N TYR A 491 -8.20 23.85 2.62
CA TYR A 491 -6.78 23.57 2.68
C TYR A 491 -6.56 22.09 3.02
N ILE A 492 -5.76 21.39 2.20
CA ILE A 492 -5.37 20.02 2.51
C ILE A 492 -4.02 20.01 3.24
N HIS A 493 -4.04 19.47 4.44
CA HIS A 493 -2.90 19.39 5.34
C HIS A 493 -2.06 18.14 5.05
N SER A 494 -0.75 18.24 5.17
CA SER A 494 0.13 17.06 5.01
C SER A 494 -0.13 15.96 6.06
N ASP A 495 -0.64 16.33 7.23
CA ASP A 495 -0.89 15.41 8.35
C ASP A 495 -2.31 14.81 8.36
N VAL A 496 -3.13 15.10 7.36
CA VAL A 496 -4.49 14.56 7.24
C VAL A 496 -4.43 13.06 6.98
N GLU A 497 -5.26 12.29 7.69
CA GLU A 497 -5.35 10.85 7.52
C GLU A 497 -5.80 10.46 6.11
N THR A 498 -5.37 9.28 5.64
CA THR A 498 -5.64 8.80 4.28
C THR A 498 -7.13 8.77 3.95
N MET A 499 -7.97 8.29 4.86
CA MET A 499 -9.42 8.23 4.63
C MET A 499 -10.05 9.62 4.58
N GLU A 500 -9.58 10.54 5.38
CA GLU A 500 -10.03 11.94 5.35
C GLU A 500 -9.59 12.64 4.05
N ARG A 501 -8.39 12.36 3.55
CA ARG A 501 -7.92 12.85 2.24
C ARG A 501 -8.83 12.38 1.11
N ILE A 502 -9.20 11.12 1.08
CA ILE A 502 -10.12 10.56 0.10
C ILE A 502 -11.47 11.26 0.16
N ALA A 503 -12.00 11.50 1.37
CA ALA A 503 -13.25 12.21 1.56
C ALA A 503 -13.18 13.66 1.05
N ILE A 504 -12.08 14.36 1.29
CA ILE A 504 -11.85 15.72 0.78
C ILE A 504 -11.85 15.72 -0.76
N MET A 505 -11.18 14.76 -1.39
CA MET A 505 -11.13 14.65 -2.84
C MET A 505 -12.48 14.32 -3.46
N ASP A 506 -13.24 13.44 -2.84
CA ASP A 506 -14.61 13.12 -3.26
C ASP A 506 -15.52 14.34 -3.15
N ASP A 507 -15.41 15.11 -2.08
CA ASP A 507 -16.15 16.36 -1.88
C ASP A 507 -15.81 17.40 -2.96
N LEU A 508 -14.56 17.52 -3.35
CA LEU A 508 -14.14 18.39 -4.45
C LEU A 508 -14.74 17.92 -5.78
N ARG A 509 -14.66 16.64 -6.06
CA ARG A 509 -15.21 16.05 -7.29
C ARG A 509 -16.70 16.29 -7.38
N GLU A 510 -17.45 16.10 -6.31
CA GLU A 510 -18.90 16.25 -6.25
C GLU A 510 -19.37 17.71 -6.16
N GLY A 511 -18.44 18.65 -5.99
CA GLY A 511 -18.78 20.07 -5.93
C GLY A 511 -19.27 20.57 -4.59
N ARG A 512 -18.99 19.88 -3.50
CA ARG A 512 -19.31 20.37 -2.15
C ARG A 512 -18.44 21.55 -1.77
N PHE A 513 -17.27 21.67 -2.38
CA PHE A 513 -16.47 22.88 -2.42
C PHE A 513 -15.78 22.99 -3.79
N ASP A 514 -15.24 24.17 -4.13
CA ASP A 514 -14.78 24.45 -5.49
C ASP A 514 -13.27 24.58 -5.63
N VAL A 515 -12.57 24.90 -4.55
CA VAL A 515 -11.13 25.20 -4.58
C VAL A 515 -10.40 24.40 -3.53
N LEU A 516 -9.40 23.64 -3.96
CA LEU A 516 -8.49 22.94 -3.07
C LEU A 516 -7.13 23.64 -3.05
N ILE A 517 -6.64 23.97 -1.87
CA ILE A 517 -5.38 24.67 -1.65
C ILE A 517 -4.40 23.76 -0.94
N GLY A 518 -3.16 23.73 -1.39
CA GLY A 518 -2.13 22.93 -0.74
C GLY A 518 -0.73 23.39 -1.10
N VAL A 519 0.26 22.92 -0.34
CA VAL A 519 1.67 23.21 -0.61
C VAL A 519 2.21 22.29 -1.69
N ASN A 520 1.89 20.99 -1.58
CA ASN A 520 2.31 19.98 -2.55
C ASN A 520 1.13 19.08 -2.89
N LEU A 521 0.48 19.37 -4.01
CA LEU A 521 -0.65 18.58 -4.52
C LEU A 521 -0.20 17.45 -5.46
N LEU A 522 1.11 17.24 -5.64
CA LEU A 522 1.65 16.18 -6.49
C LEU A 522 1.35 14.79 -5.94
N ARG A 523 1.27 14.67 -4.62
CA ARG A 523 1.00 13.41 -3.92
C ARG A 523 -0.47 13.07 -3.83
N GLU A 524 -1.33 14.00 -4.25
CA GLU A 524 -2.78 13.82 -4.25
C GLU A 524 -3.20 13.38 -5.64
N GLY A 525 -3.99 12.32 -5.74
CA GLY A 525 -4.49 11.81 -7.01
C GLY A 525 -5.61 12.68 -7.58
N LEU A 526 -5.32 13.87 -8.05
CA LEU A 526 -6.28 14.94 -8.40
C LEU A 526 -6.53 15.10 -9.91
N ASP A 527 -6.38 14.07 -10.71
CA ASP A 527 -6.57 14.16 -12.16
C ASP A 527 -7.98 13.77 -12.61
N PHE A 528 -9.00 14.41 -12.07
CA PHE A 528 -10.37 14.17 -12.50
C PHE A 528 -10.92 15.29 -13.39
N PRO A 529 -11.92 14.98 -14.24
CA PRO A 529 -12.39 15.88 -15.31
C PRO A 529 -12.93 17.23 -14.83
N GLN A 530 -13.37 17.32 -13.59
CA GLN A 530 -13.95 18.54 -13.06
C GLN A 530 -12.92 19.66 -12.83
N VAL A 531 -11.62 19.31 -12.69
CA VAL A 531 -10.55 20.29 -12.50
C VAL A 531 -10.22 20.95 -13.83
N SER A 532 -10.47 22.26 -13.94
CA SER A 532 -10.20 23.04 -15.14
C SER A 532 -9.12 24.08 -14.98
N LEU A 533 -8.77 24.45 -13.76
CA LEU A 533 -7.74 25.45 -13.48
C LEU A 533 -6.77 24.95 -12.42
N VAL A 534 -5.50 25.10 -12.72
CA VAL A 534 -4.40 24.93 -11.75
C VAL A 534 -3.66 26.26 -11.65
N ALA A 535 -3.61 26.83 -10.46
CA ALA A 535 -2.90 28.07 -10.19
C ALA A 535 -1.66 27.77 -9.33
N ILE A 536 -0.50 28.18 -9.81
CA ILE A 536 0.78 28.01 -9.11
C ILE A 536 1.29 29.38 -8.70
N LEU A 537 1.19 29.67 -7.41
CA LEU A 537 1.66 30.95 -6.84
C LEU A 537 3.19 30.90 -6.69
N ASP A 538 3.82 32.04 -6.94
CA ASP A 538 5.27 32.15 -6.83
C ASP A 538 6.03 31.06 -7.61
N ALA A 539 5.63 30.85 -8.86
CA ALA A 539 6.17 29.79 -9.70
C ALA A 539 7.67 29.97 -10.05
N ASP A 540 8.18 31.18 -9.91
CA ASP A 540 9.59 31.54 -10.17
C ASP A 540 10.51 31.36 -8.96
N LYS A 541 10.00 30.88 -7.84
CA LYS A 541 10.82 30.54 -6.66
C LYS A 541 11.39 29.14 -6.81
N GLU A 542 12.64 29.06 -7.28
CA GLU A 542 13.29 27.77 -7.53
C GLU A 542 13.36 26.88 -6.29
N GLY A 543 13.29 25.57 -6.50
CA GLY A 543 13.31 24.55 -5.46
C GLY A 543 12.55 23.30 -5.90
N PHE A 544 12.44 22.33 -5.01
CA PHE A 544 11.77 21.06 -5.28
C PHE A 544 10.31 21.23 -5.76
N LEU A 545 9.56 22.13 -5.14
CA LEU A 545 8.14 22.36 -5.47
C LEU A 545 7.93 23.11 -6.82
N ARG A 546 8.98 23.69 -7.38
CA ARG A 546 8.94 24.46 -8.62
C ARG A 546 9.92 23.94 -9.66
N SER A 547 10.36 22.70 -9.53
CA SER A 547 11.16 21.98 -10.52
C SER A 547 10.34 21.72 -11.78
N GLU A 548 11.01 21.45 -12.89
CA GLU A 548 10.34 21.06 -14.15
C GLU A 548 9.35 19.91 -13.92
N ARG A 549 9.76 18.85 -13.24
CA ARG A 549 8.89 17.70 -12.96
C ARG A 549 7.68 18.08 -12.13
N ALA A 550 7.88 18.88 -11.09
CA ALA A 550 6.79 19.34 -10.22
C ALA A 550 5.80 20.21 -11.00
N LEU A 551 6.27 21.13 -11.84
CA LEU A 551 5.42 21.98 -12.66
C LEU A 551 4.62 21.17 -13.68
N VAL A 552 5.25 20.26 -14.41
CA VAL A 552 4.60 19.39 -15.40
C VAL A 552 3.51 18.54 -14.75
N GLN A 553 3.79 17.90 -13.61
CA GLN A 553 2.83 17.09 -12.89
C GLN A 553 1.64 17.90 -12.39
N THR A 554 1.90 19.10 -11.89
CA THR A 554 0.85 19.99 -11.38
C THR A 554 -0.06 20.50 -12.50
N VAL A 555 0.52 20.93 -13.61
CA VAL A 555 -0.23 21.35 -14.81
C VAL A 555 -1.12 20.23 -15.32
N GLY A 556 -0.61 19.02 -15.33
CA GLY A 556 -1.35 17.84 -15.78
C GLY A 556 -2.63 17.55 -15.00
N ARG A 557 -2.81 18.11 -13.80
CA ARG A 557 -4.05 17.95 -13.02
C ARG A 557 -5.28 18.55 -13.72
N ALA A 558 -5.10 19.51 -14.61
CA ALA A 558 -6.18 20.10 -15.42
C ALA A 558 -6.31 19.44 -16.81
N ALA A 559 -5.54 18.40 -17.11
CA ALA A 559 -5.45 17.81 -18.45
C ALA A 559 -6.73 17.11 -18.92
N ARG A 560 -7.61 16.70 -18.00
CA ARG A 560 -8.84 15.96 -18.33
C ARG A 560 -10.05 16.85 -18.60
N ASN A 561 -9.90 18.18 -18.51
CA ASN A 561 -10.98 19.13 -18.75
C ASN A 561 -10.74 19.86 -20.08
N VAL A 562 -11.77 20.01 -20.89
CA VAL A 562 -11.71 20.74 -22.18
C VAL A 562 -11.29 22.21 -21.99
N ASN A 563 -11.65 22.82 -20.87
CA ASN A 563 -11.27 24.18 -20.49
C ASN A 563 -9.97 24.22 -19.65
N GLY A 564 -9.22 23.12 -19.64
CA GLY A 564 -8.01 22.97 -18.83
C GLY A 564 -6.98 24.07 -19.06
N LYS A 565 -6.57 24.73 -17.98
CA LYS A 565 -5.63 25.85 -17.99
C LYS A 565 -4.77 25.82 -16.75
N ALA A 566 -3.52 26.24 -16.90
CA ALA A 566 -2.63 26.50 -15.79
C ALA A 566 -2.18 27.95 -15.81
N ILE A 567 -2.11 28.57 -14.65
CA ILE A 567 -1.60 29.93 -14.49
C ILE A 567 -0.38 29.88 -13.57
N PHE A 568 0.76 30.34 -14.07
CA PHE A 568 1.96 30.54 -13.28
C PHE A 568 2.05 32.01 -12.89
N TYR A 569 1.96 32.30 -11.60
CA TYR A 569 2.20 33.66 -11.10
C TYR A 569 3.68 33.81 -10.80
N ALA A 570 4.35 34.60 -11.64
CA ALA A 570 5.79 34.75 -11.62
C ALA A 570 6.21 36.10 -12.20
N ASP A 571 7.31 36.65 -11.71
CA ASP A 571 7.88 37.93 -12.24
C ASP A 571 8.98 37.68 -13.27
N ARG A 572 9.48 36.43 -13.32
CA ARG A 572 10.49 35.99 -14.29
C ARG A 572 10.22 34.57 -14.75
N ILE A 573 10.78 34.18 -15.87
CA ILE A 573 10.71 32.80 -16.35
C ILE A 573 12.00 32.08 -15.98
N THR A 574 11.90 31.08 -15.09
CA THR A 574 13.04 30.24 -14.71
C THR A 574 13.29 29.16 -15.76
N ASN A 575 14.45 28.47 -15.66
CA ASN A 575 14.75 27.35 -16.57
C ASN A 575 13.71 26.22 -16.41
N SER A 576 13.27 25.94 -15.20
CA SER A 576 12.23 24.92 -14.94
C SER A 576 10.90 25.32 -15.58
N MET A 577 10.50 26.57 -15.49
CA MET A 577 9.29 27.10 -16.15
C MET A 577 9.43 27.02 -17.67
N GLN A 578 10.57 27.42 -18.23
CA GLN A 578 10.80 27.41 -19.68
C GLN A 578 10.69 25.99 -20.26
N ARG A 579 11.19 24.99 -19.55
CA ARG A 579 11.09 23.60 -19.98
C ARG A 579 9.67 23.04 -19.88
N THR A 580 8.84 23.61 -19.01
CA THR A 580 7.44 23.23 -18.84
C THR A 580 6.54 23.89 -19.91
N LEU A 581 6.86 25.15 -20.29
CA LEU A 581 6.14 25.91 -21.30
C LEU A 581 6.32 25.30 -22.70
#